data_4f9dab779e26f0b877f49af4d15ab560
#
_entry.id   4f9dab779e26f0b877f49af4d15ab560
#
_cell.length_a   1.000
_cell.length_b   1.000
_cell.length_c   1.000
_cell.angle_alpha   90.00
_cell.angle_beta   90.00
_cell.angle_gamma   90.00
#
_symmetry.space_group_name_H-M   'P 1'
#
loop_
_entity.id
_entity.type
_entity.pdbx_description
1 polymer ?
#
loop_
_entity_poly.entity_id
_entity_poly.type
_entity_poly.pdbx_seq_one_letter_code
_entity_poly.pdbx_strand_id
1 'polypeptide(L)'
;DYAATNPKEQAKTTPPRRDLELETMAQILAGTRNITCHSYVQSEILMLLHVADSMGFRVNTFTHILEGYKVARELNQHGANASTFSDWWAYKFEVRDAIPYNAAILNEQGVNVCINSDDAEMGRRLNQEAAKTIKYGGVSPEDAWKMVTLNPAKTLHLDARMGSVEPGKDADLVL
;
A
#
# COMPACT_ATOMS: atom_id res chain seq x y z
N ASP A 1 31.38 1.42 -2.09
CA ASP A 1 30.69 0.23 -1.55
C ASP A 1 31.74 -0.82 -1.13
N TYR A 2 31.97 -0.98 0.18
CA TYR A 2 32.98 -1.92 0.71
C TYR A 2 32.75 -3.36 0.23
N ALA A 3 31.50 -3.79 0.15
CA ALA A 3 31.14 -5.15 -0.29
C ALA A 3 31.46 -5.39 -1.79
N ALA A 4 31.49 -4.34 -2.59
CA ALA A 4 31.79 -4.39 -4.01
C ALA A 4 33.29 -4.32 -4.32
N THR A 5 34.15 -4.01 -3.33
CA THR A 5 35.60 -3.98 -3.52
C THR A 5 36.18 -5.40 -3.55
N ASN A 6 37.29 -5.57 -4.25
CA ASN A 6 37.91 -6.90 -4.32
C ASN A 6 38.54 -7.31 -2.98
N PRO A 7 38.72 -8.61 -2.70
CA PRO A 7 39.22 -9.09 -1.39
C PRO A 7 40.60 -8.53 -0.99
N LYS A 8 41.46 -8.17 -1.95
CA LYS A 8 42.78 -7.61 -1.66
C LYS A 8 42.73 -6.15 -1.18
N GLU A 9 41.74 -5.39 -1.64
CA GLU A 9 41.46 -4.04 -1.20
C GLU A 9 40.69 -4.05 0.12
N GLN A 10 39.73 -4.96 0.28
CA GLN A 10 39.04 -5.16 1.55
C GLN A 10 40.00 -5.46 2.71
N ALA A 11 41.02 -6.29 2.48
CA ALA A 11 42.03 -6.62 3.49
C ALA A 11 42.87 -5.42 3.96
N LYS A 12 42.89 -4.32 3.19
CA LYS A 12 43.61 -3.09 3.52
C LYS A 12 42.73 -1.99 4.11
N THR A 13 41.43 -2.20 4.13
CA THR A 13 40.44 -1.18 4.51
C THR A 13 39.67 -1.68 5.75
N THR A 14 39.51 -0.83 6.74
CA THR A 14 38.63 -1.15 7.89
C THR A 14 37.19 -1.25 7.40
N PRO A 15 36.49 -2.37 7.70
CA PRO A 15 35.08 -2.47 7.33
C PRO A 15 34.27 -1.34 7.98
N PRO A 16 33.28 -0.77 7.27
CA PRO A 16 32.40 0.21 7.87
C PRO A 16 31.69 -0.38 9.08
N ARG A 17 31.52 0.43 10.13
CA ARG A 17 30.72 0.01 11.29
C ARG A 17 29.29 -0.34 10.83
N ARG A 18 28.79 -1.44 11.36
CA ARG A 18 27.39 -1.82 11.14
C ARG A 18 26.46 -0.77 11.75
N ASP A 19 25.55 -0.27 10.96
CA ASP A 19 24.53 0.70 11.33
C ASP A 19 23.18 0.24 10.78
N LEU A 20 22.25 -0.12 11.69
CA LEU A 20 20.96 -0.73 11.32
C LEU A 20 20.03 0.25 10.59
N GLU A 21 20.14 1.54 10.87
CA GLU A 21 19.35 2.57 10.18
C GLU A 21 19.82 2.70 8.72
N LEU A 22 21.13 2.83 8.52
CA LEU A 22 21.71 2.89 7.17
C LEU A 22 21.52 1.59 6.39
N GLU A 23 21.59 0.42 7.05
CA GLU A 23 21.27 -0.87 6.41
C GLU A 23 19.80 -0.89 5.94
N THR A 24 18.87 -0.38 6.76
CA THR A 24 17.46 -0.27 6.39
C THR A 24 17.29 0.65 5.18
N MET A 25 17.91 1.82 5.18
CA MET A 25 17.89 2.74 4.04
C MET A 25 18.46 2.10 2.77
N ALA A 26 19.57 1.38 2.89
CA ALA A 26 20.16 0.65 1.76
C ALA A 26 19.22 -0.43 1.21
N GLN A 27 18.50 -1.15 2.08
CA GLN A 27 17.52 -2.15 1.66
C GLN A 27 16.31 -1.51 0.93
N ILE A 28 15.86 -0.33 1.38
CA ILE A 28 14.82 0.44 0.73
C ILE A 28 15.25 0.84 -0.69
N LEU A 29 16.44 1.42 -0.82
CA LEU A 29 17.00 1.83 -2.11
C LEU A 29 17.26 0.63 -3.04
N ALA A 30 17.61 -0.53 -2.48
CA ALA A 30 17.77 -1.77 -3.23
C ALA A 30 16.44 -2.46 -3.59
N GLY A 31 15.29 -1.96 -3.12
CA GLY A 31 13.97 -2.55 -3.34
C GLY A 31 13.72 -3.87 -2.62
N THR A 32 14.56 -4.23 -1.63
CA THR A 32 14.43 -5.47 -0.86
C THR A 32 13.61 -5.29 0.42
N ARG A 33 13.26 -4.04 0.75
CA ARG A 33 12.40 -3.67 1.88
C ARG A 33 11.29 -2.74 1.38
N ASN A 34 10.07 -3.13 1.68
CA ASN A 34 8.88 -2.35 1.35
C ASN A 34 8.61 -1.26 2.40
N ILE A 35 8.08 -0.13 1.94
CA ILE A 35 7.65 0.98 2.78
C ILE A 35 6.13 1.05 2.75
N THR A 36 5.51 1.18 3.91
CA THR A 36 4.12 1.59 4.07
C THR A 36 4.09 2.94 4.77
N CYS A 37 3.37 3.89 4.19
CA CYS A 37 3.26 5.24 4.72
C CYS A 37 1.82 5.54 5.15
N HIS A 38 1.64 5.96 6.40
CA HIS A 38 0.38 6.51 6.88
C HIS A 38 0.25 7.94 6.40
N SER A 39 -0.76 8.25 5.61
CA SER A 39 -1.02 9.59 5.10
C SER A 39 -2.49 9.78 4.75
N TYR A 40 -3.03 10.96 4.97
CA TYR A 40 -4.43 11.30 4.72
C TYR A 40 -4.59 12.31 3.58
N VAL A 41 -3.74 13.34 3.56
CA VAL A 41 -3.88 14.54 2.76
C VAL A 41 -3.11 14.41 1.45
N GLN A 42 -3.73 14.82 0.35
CA GLN A 42 -3.18 14.66 -1.00
C GLN A 42 -1.81 15.30 -1.20
N SER A 43 -1.55 16.45 -0.56
CA SER A 43 -0.25 17.13 -0.70
C SER A 43 0.89 16.36 -0.07
N GLU A 44 0.66 15.68 1.05
CA GLU A 44 1.67 14.84 1.72
C GLU A 44 1.94 13.57 0.92
N ILE A 45 0.88 12.94 0.37
CA ILE A 45 1.00 11.77 -0.50
C ILE A 45 1.84 12.13 -1.73
N LEU A 46 1.48 13.22 -2.41
CA LEU A 46 2.16 13.66 -3.62
C LEU A 46 3.63 14.05 -3.35
N MET A 47 3.89 14.72 -2.23
CA MET A 47 5.24 15.08 -1.83
C MET A 47 6.12 13.85 -1.65
N LEU A 48 5.64 12.82 -0.95
CA LEU A 48 6.41 11.60 -0.74
C LEU A 48 6.62 10.82 -2.04
N LEU A 49 5.62 10.79 -2.94
CA LEU A 49 5.78 10.19 -4.27
C LEU A 49 6.91 10.89 -5.05
N HIS A 50 6.95 12.22 -5.06
CA HIS A 50 8.01 12.98 -5.74
C HIS A 50 9.39 12.73 -5.13
N VAL A 51 9.48 12.65 -3.79
CA VAL A 51 10.75 12.31 -3.11
C VAL A 51 11.19 10.89 -3.50
N ALA A 52 10.28 9.93 -3.46
CA ALA A 52 10.56 8.55 -3.82
C ALA A 52 11.06 8.42 -5.27
N ASP A 53 10.36 9.05 -6.21
CA ASP A 53 10.73 9.04 -7.62
C ASP A 53 12.09 9.72 -7.85
N SER A 54 12.36 10.86 -7.19
CA SER A 54 13.63 11.58 -7.31
C SER A 54 14.82 10.83 -6.75
N MET A 55 14.59 10.02 -5.72
CA MET A 55 15.63 9.22 -5.05
C MET A 55 15.71 7.77 -5.57
N GLY A 56 14.79 7.36 -6.45
CA GLY A 56 14.81 6.05 -7.08
C GLY A 56 14.36 4.91 -6.16
N PHE A 57 13.51 5.17 -5.19
CA PHE A 57 12.86 4.11 -4.40
C PHE A 57 11.34 4.10 -4.59
N ARG A 58 10.66 3.06 -4.10
CA ARG A 58 9.21 2.92 -4.19
C ARG A 58 8.54 2.89 -2.83
N VAL A 59 7.45 3.63 -2.70
CA VAL A 59 6.49 3.46 -1.62
C VAL A 59 5.53 2.34 -2.03
N ASN A 60 5.55 1.24 -1.30
CA ASN A 60 4.70 0.08 -1.60
C ASN A 60 3.21 0.40 -1.38
N THR A 61 2.89 1.06 -0.26
CA THR A 61 1.50 1.29 0.13
C THR A 61 1.35 2.60 0.89
N PHE A 62 0.30 3.35 0.55
CA PHE A 62 -0.21 4.41 1.41
C PHE A 62 -1.42 3.91 2.18
N THR A 63 -1.43 4.12 3.50
CA THR A 63 -2.49 3.68 4.40
C THR A 63 -3.32 4.87 4.87
N HIS A 64 -4.61 4.65 5.07
CA HIS A 64 -5.65 5.62 5.39
C HIS A 64 -6.11 6.48 4.20
N ILE A 65 -5.24 6.97 3.42
CA ILE A 65 -5.31 7.66 2.12
C ILE A 65 -6.72 8.17 1.70
N LEU A 66 -7.41 8.89 2.61
CA LEU A 66 -8.78 9.35 2.38
C LEU A 66 -8.90 10.43 1.30
N GLU A 67 -7.81 11.13 0.98
CA GLU A 67 -7.71 12.02 -0.18
C GLU A 67 -7.02 11.39 -1.40
N GLY A 68 -6.84 10.08 -1.42
CA GLY A 68 -6.19 9.37 -2.51
C GLY A 68 -6.85 9.60 -3.88
N TYR A 69 -8.16 9.80 -3.91
CA TYR A 69 -8.91 10.12 -5.12
C TYR A 69 -8.40 11.36 -5.86
N LYS A 70 -7.78 12.32 -5.16
CA LYS A 70 -7.22 13.54 -5.74
C LYS A 70 -5.91 13.30 -6.48
N VAL A 71 -5.20 12.21 -6.17
CA VAL A 71 -3.88 11.85 -6.70
C VAL A 71 -3.82 10.40 -7.20
N ALA A 72 -4.98 9.86 -7.59
CA ALA A 72 -5.12 8.47 -8.02
C ALA A 72 -4.24 8.13 -9.23
N ARG A 73 -4.09 9.07 -10.16
CA ARG A 73 -3.23 8.91 -11.34
C ARG A 73 -1.76 8.80 -10.97
N GLU A 74 -1.29 9.66 -10.08
CA GLU A 74 0.09 9.68 -9.62
C GLU A 74 0.42 8.40 -8.82
N LEU A 75 -0.50 7.94 -7.98
CA LEU A 75 -0.41 6.66 -7.29
C LEU A 75 -0.26 5.49 -8.26
N ASN A 76 -1.09 5.45 -9.31
CA ASN A 76 -1.01 4.41 -10.33
C ASN A 76 0.31 4.49 -11.11
N GLN A 77 0.76 5.68 -11.49
CA GLN A 77 2.02 5.87 -12.22
C GLN A 77 3.23 5.44 -11.39
N HIS A 78 3.24 5.73 -10.10
CA HIS A 78 4.27 5.28 -9.16
C HIS A 78 4.21 3.76 -8.92
N GLY A 79 3.03 3.16 -9.06
CA GLY A 79 2.74 1.76 -8.76
C GLY A 79 2.54 1.49 -7.27
N ALA A 80 2.11 2.49 -6.50
CA ALA A 80 1.78 2.34 -5.10
C ALA A 80 0.39 1.72 -4.91
N ASN A 81 0.25 0.88 -3.87
CA ASN A 81 -1.04 0.39 -3.43
C ASN A 81 -1.71 1.43 -2.52
N ALA A 82 -3.02 1.37 -2.43
CA ALA A 82 -3.84 2.18 -1.54
C ALA A 82 -4.60 1.32 -0.55
N SER A 83 -4.46 1.60 0.75
CA SER A 83 -5.27 1.00 1.80
C SER A 83 -6.13 2.09 2.42
N THR A 84 -7.45 2.00 2.29
CA THR A 84 -8.35 3.08 2.69
C THR A 84 -9.56 2.60 3.48
N PHE A 85 -10.22 3.52 4.15
CA PHE A 85 -11.51 3.29 4.80
C PHE A 85 -12.66 3.49 3.81
N SER A 86 -13.80 2.88 4.09
CA SER A 86 -14.99 3.05 3.28
C SER A 86 -15.79 4.30 3.63
N ASP A 87 -15.84 4.72 4.90
CA ASP A 87 -16.70 5.81 5.39
C ASP A 87 -16.24 6.53 6.67
N TRP A 88 -14.95 6.60 6.92
CA TRP A 88 -14.40 7.36 8.04
C TRP A 88 -14.26 8.86 7.68
N TRP A 89 -15.34 9.62 7.79
CA TRP A 89 -15.40 11.02 7.39
C TRP A 89 -15.43 11.95 8.58
N ALA A 90 -14.79 13.12 8.43
CA ALA A 90 -14.92 14.30 9.30
C ALA A 90 -14.72 14.09 10.81
N TYR A 91 -14.04 12.99 11.22
CA TYR A 91 -13.74 12.76 12.64
C TYR A 91 -12.50 13.52 13.13
N LYS A 92 -11.72 14.07 12.21
CA LYS A 92 -10.59 14.97 12.45
C LYS A 92 -10.36 15.87 11.23
N PHE A 93 -9.54 16.93 11.39
CA PHE A 93 -9.36 17.93 10.34
C PHE A 93 -8.74 17.35 9.05
N GLU A 94 -7.79 16.43 9.17
CA GLU A 94 -7.07 15.83 8.03
C GLU A 94 -7.98 14.98 7.13
N VAL A 95 -9.17 14.64 7.58
CA VAL A 95 -10.13 13.82 6.81
C VAL A 95 -11.38 14.61 6.40
N ARG A 96 -11.33 15.94 6.46
CA ARG A 96 -12.46 16.82 6.10
C ARG A 96 -12.91 16.67 4.64
N ASP A 97 -11.98 16.34 3.76
CA ASP A 97 -12.23 16.16 2.32
C ASP A 97 -12.45 14.70 1.93
N ALA A 98 -12.62 13.80 2.91
CA ALA A 98 -12.95 12.40 2.63
C ALA A 98 -14.31 12.29 1.95
N ILE A 99 -14.38 11.41 0.94
CA ILE A 99 -15.60 11.16 0.18
C ILE A 99 -15.87 9.65 0.05
N PRO A 100 -17.16 9.24 -0.08
CA PRO A 100 -17.52 7.83 -0.19
C PRO A 100 -17.06 7.16 -1.50
N TYR A 101 -16.62 7.93 -2.47
CA TYR A 101 -16.19 7.45 -3.79
C TYR A 101 -14.70 7.17 -3.88
N ASN A 102 -13.90 7.45 -2.83
CA ASN A 102 -12.44 7.38 -2.87
C ASN A 102 -11.93 6.04 -3.40
N ALA A 103 -12.36 4.93 -2.79
CA ALA A 103 -11.92 3.59 -3.22
C ALA A 103 -12.33 3.26 -4.67
N ALA A 104 -13.52 3.69 -5.09
CA ALA A 104 -14.00 3.48 -6.44
C ALA A 104 -13.17 4.24 -7.48
N ILE A 105 -12.86 5.52 -7.23
CA ILE A 105 -12.04 6.35 -8.11
C ILE A 105 -10.62 5.78 -8.21
N LEU A 106 -10.02 5.38 -7.08
CA LEU A 106 -8.71 4.73 -7.06
C LEU A 106 -8.71 3.44 -7.90
N ASN A 107 -9.73 2.59 -7.73
CA ASN A 107 -9.87 1.35 -8.51
C ASN A 107 -10.05 1.62 -10.00
N GLU A 108 -10.87 2.59 -10.38
CA GLU A 108 -11.08 3.00 -11.77
C GLU A 108 -9.79 3.49 -12.43
N GLN A 109 -8.93 4.16 -11.68
CA GLN A 109 -7.62 4.61 -12.14
C GLN A 109 -6.55 3.52 -12.15
N GLY A 110 -6.90 2.27 -11.81
CA GLY A 110 -6.00 1.11 -11.86
C GLY A 110 -5.10 0.95 -10.63
N VAL A 111 -5.33 1.68 -9.57
CA VAL A 111 -4.62 1.50 -8.29
C VAL A 111 -5.10 0.20 -7.63
N ASN A 112 -4.18 -0.59 -7.08
CA ASN A 112 -4.53 -1.73 -6.26
C ASN A 112 -5.06 -1.26 -4.90
N VAL A 113 -6.39 -1.33 -4.71
CA VAL A 113 -7.09 -0.79 -3.54
C VAL A 113 -7.41 -1.89 -2.56
N CYS A 114 -7.13 -1.63 -1.28
CA CYS A 114 -7.54 -2.44 -0.14
C CYS A 114 -8.47 -1.65 0.77
N ILE A 115 -9.49 -2.29 1.31
CA ILE A 115 -10.32 -1.72 2.37
C ILE A 115 -9.79 -2.21 3.72
N ASN A 116 -9.54 -1.28 4.62
CA ASN A 116 -9.19 -1.54 6.01
C ASN A 116 -10.20 -0.88 6.95
N SER A 117 -10.12 -1.19 8.23
CA SER A 117 -11.05 -0.65 9.22
C SER A 117 -10.41 0.24 10.27
N ASP A 118 -9.16 -0.06 10.66
CA ASP A 118 -8.49 0.53 11.82
C ASP A 118 -9.36 0.50 13.12
N ASP A 119 -10.28 -0.47 13.18
CA ASP A 119 -11.28 -0.62 14.24
C ASP A 119 -11.63 -2.10 14.44
N ALA A 120 -11.71 -2.54 15.69
CA ALA A 120 -11.92 -3.94 16.04
C ALA A 120 -13.32 -4.46 15.62
N GLU A 121 -14.35 -3.63 15.68
CA GLU A 121 -15.71 -4.03 15.30
C GLU A 121 -15.88 -4.03 13.78
N MET A 122 -15.39 -3.00 13.09
CA MET A 122 -15.42 -2.96 11.62
C MET A 122 -14.54 -4.04 11.01
N GLY A 123 -13.42 -4.39 11.65
CA GLY A 123 -12.51 -5.43 11.21
C GLY A 123 -13.19 -6.80 11.04
N ARG A 124 -14.22 -7.09 11.83
CA ARG A 124 -15.03 -8.31 11.70
C ARG A 124 -15.95 -8.29 10.49
N ARG A 125 -16.15 -7.15 9.85
CA ARG A 125 -17.16 -6.92 8.81
C ARG A 125 -16.56 -6.29 7.56
N LEU A 126 -15.28 -6.56 7.25
CA LEU A 126 -14.59 -5.97 6.10
C LEU A 126 -15.31 -6.23 4.78
N ASN A 127 -16.00 -7.35 4.65
CA ASN A 127 -16.86 -7.62 3.50
C ASN A 127 -18.00 -6.60 3.36
N GLN A 128 -18.59 -6.13 4.48
CA GLN A 128 -19.61 -5.09 4.47
C GLN A 128 -18.97 -3.72 4.16
N GLU A 129 -17.78 -3.45 4.68
CA GLU A 129 -17.04 -2.24 4.37
C GLU A 129 -16.71 -2.17 2.87
N ALA A 130 -16.24 -3.27 2.27
CA ALA A 130 -16.02 -3.36 0.83
C ALA A 130 -17.30 -3.19 0.02
N ALA A 131 -18.42 -3.74 0.48
CA ALA A 131 -19.72 -3.60 -0.21
C ALA A 131 -20.21 -2.15 -0.32
N LYS A 132 -19.74 -1.24 0.54
CA LYS A 132 -20.04 0.20 0.43
C LYS A 132 -19.47 0.80 -0.86
N THR A 133 -18.37 0.28 -1.40
CA THR A 133 -17.80 0.73 -2.68
C THR A 133 -18.73 0.41 -3.86
N ILE A 134 -19.47 -0.68 -3.79
CA ILE A 134 -20.52 -1.02 -4.76
C ILE A 134 -21.64 0.02 -4.67
N LYS A 135 -22.14 0.25 -3.45
CA LYS A 135 -23.27 1.13 -3.23
C LYS A 135 -23.02 2.57 -3.62
N TYR A 136 -21.87 3.11 -3.26
CA TYR A 136 -21.52 4.51 -3.47
C TYR A 136 -20.85 4.74 -4.83
N GLY A 137 -19.88 3.90 -5.20
CA GLY A 137 -19.02 4.11 -6.36
C GLY A 137 -19.33 3.22 -7.57
N GLY A 138 -20.30 2.31 -7.46
CA GLY A 138 -20.67 1.42 -8.58
C GLY A 138 -19.58 0.38 -8.92
N VAL A 139 -18.66 0.11 -8.02
CA VAL A 139 -17.64 -0.93 -8.21
C VAL A 139 -18.32 -2.29 -8.39
N SER A 140 -17.77 -3.15 -9.24
CA SER A 140 -18.32 -4.50 -9.42
C SER A 140 -18.25 -5.30 -8.10
N PRO A 141 -19.20 -6.21 -7.83
CA PRO A 141 -19.14 -7.07 -6.65
C PRO A 141 -17.83 -7.87 -6.58
N GLU A 142 -17.31 -8.31 -7.73
CA GLU A 142 -16.05 -9.03 -7.82
C GLU A 142 -14.86 -8.16 -7.40
N ASP A 143 -14.77 -6.93 -7.89
CA ASP A 143 -13.67 -6.03 -7.53
C ASP A 143 -13.76 -5.58 -6.08
N ALA A 144 -14.97 -5.30 -5.58
CA ALA A 144 -15.18 -5.00 -4.17
C ALA A 144 -14.73 -6.16 -3.26
N TRP A 145 -14.98 -7.42 -3.67
CA TRP A 145 -14.51 -8.59 -2.94
C TRP A 145 -12.98 -8.70 -2.98
N LYS A 146 -12.34 -8.42 -4.11
CA LYS A 146 -10.88 -8.38 -4.22
C LYS A 146 -10.24 -7.36 -3.27
N MET A 147 -10.91 -6.25 -2.98
CA MET A 147 -10.39 -5.22 -2.06
C MET A 147 -10.17 -5.72 -0.63
N VAL A 148 -10.75 -6.85 -0.24
CA VAL A 148 -10.58 -7.46 1.09
C VAL A 148 -10.00 -8.89 1.04
N THR A 149 -9.60 -9.35 -0.15
CA THR A 149 -9.04 -10.69 -0.35
C THR A 149 -7.75 -10.64 -1.18
N LEU A 150 -7.85 -10.63 -2.50
CA LEU A 150 -6.71 -10.68 -3.40
C LEU A 150 -5.85 -9.40 -3.36
N ASN A 151 -6.46 -8.23 -3.25
CA ASN A 151 -5.72 -6.98 -3.26
C ASN A 151 -4.83 -6.81 -2.02
N PRO A 152 -5.28 -7.10 -0.79
CA PRO A 152 -4.39 -7.17 0.37
C PRO A 152 -3.24 -8.19 0.19
N ALA A 153 -3.53 -9.36 -0.40
CA ALA A 153 -2.49 -10.35 -0.68
C ALA A 153 -1.42 -9.79 -1.65
N LYS A 154 -1.83 -9.09 -2.72
CA LYS A 154 -0.91 -8.39 -3.63
C LYS A 154 -0.10 -7.32 -2.91
N THR A 155 -0.74 -6.51 -2.08
CA THR A 155 -0.09 -5.47 -1.29
C THR A 155 1.01 -6.02 -0.38
N LEU A 156 0.80 -7.23 0.15
CA LEU A 156 1.75 -7.93 1.01
C LEU A 156 2.71 -8.86 0.24
N HIS A 157 2.62 -8.89 -1.10
CA HIS A 157 3.37 -9.81 -1.97
C HIS A 157 3.15 -11.30 -1.64
N LEU A 158 1.93 -11.67 -1.25
CA LEU A 158 1.51 -13.03 -0.88
C LEU A 158 0.51 -13.64 -1.88
N ASP A 159 0.16 -12.92 -2.94
CA ASP A 159 -0.86 -13.31 -3.91
C ASP A 159 -0.53 -14.58 -4.70
N ALA A 160 0.73 -15.00 -4.74
CA ALA A 160 1.12 -16.30 -5.28
C ALA A 160 0.66 -17.48 -4.40
N ARG A 161 0.35 -17.23 -3.11
CA ARG A 161 -0.01 -18.26 -2.13
C ARG A 161 -1.43 -18.16 -1.60
N MET A 162 -2.02 -16.95 -1.57
CA MET A 162 -3.32 -16.70 -0.95
C MET A 162 -4.09 -15.57 -1.63
N GLY A 163 -5.27 -15.25 -1.12
CA GLY A 163 -6.11 -14.13 -1.57
C GLY A 163 -7.09 -14.49 -2.69
N SER A 164 -7.00 -15.67 -3.29
CA SER A 164 -7.97 -16.18 -4.27
C SER A 164 -8.10 -17.69 -4.18
N VAL A 165 -9.24 -18.22 -4.61
CA VAL A 165 -9.51 -19.67 -4.67
C VAL A 165 -8.99 -20.19 -6.00
N GLU A 166 -7.77 -20.69 -6.00
CA GLU A 166 -7.09 -21.21 -7.18
C GLU A 166 -6.28 -22.46 -6.82
N PRO A 167 -6.15 -23.44 -7.76
CA PRO A 167 -5.30 -24.61 -7.53
C PRO A 167 -3.86 -24.22 -7.18
N GLY A 168 -3.34 -24.77 -6.09
CA GLY A 168 -1.96 -24.51 -5.63
C GLY A 168 -1.82 -23.40 -4.62
N LYS A 169 -2.89 -22.67 -4.30
CA LYS A 169 -2.91 -21.71 -3.20
C LYS A 169 -3.36 -22.33 -1.88
N ASP A 170 -2.99 -21.66 -0.79
CA ASP A 170 -3.40 -22.06 0.56
C ASP A 170 -4.94 -21.97 0.68
N ALA A 171 -5.57 -22.95 1.31
CA ALA A 171 -7.03 -23.05 1.40
C ALA A 171 -7.55 -22.33 2.67
N ASP A 172 -7.29 -21.04 2.78
CA ASP A 172 -7.79 -20.18 3.86
C ASP A 172 -9.24 -19.79 3.57
N LEU A 173 -10.15 -20.74 3.82
CA LEU A 173 -11.58 -20.63 3.50
C LEU A 173 -12.44 -20.70 4.76
N VAL A 174 -13.54 -19.96 4.75
CA VAL A 174 -14.61 -20.03 5.75
C VAL A 174 -15.87 -20.56 5.06
N LEU A 175 -16.44 -21.64 5.62
CA LEU A 175 -17.68 -22.27 5.18
C LEU A 175 -18.87 -21.78 6.00
#